data_c7bc51175c15e6ce8fe1bcf6ab63fd74
#
_entry.id   c7bc51175c15e6ce8fe1bcf6ab63fd74
#
_cell.length_a   1.000
_cell.length_b   1.000
_cell.length_c   1.000
_cell.angle_alpha   90.00
_cell.angle_beta   90.00
_cell.angle_gamma   90.00
#
_symmetry.space_group_name_H-M   'P 1'
#
loop_
_entity.id
_entity.type
_entity.pdbx_description
1 polymer ?
#
loop_
_entity_poly.entity_id
_entity_poly.type
_entity_poly.pdbx_seq_one_letter_code
_entity_poly.pdbx_strand_id
1 'polypeptide(L)'
;MDTKEEKKAWKEVRIGKRFLNDGRGIYVFYKTSSHFFIFPLGILAVAILGIYFKISATEWTALVLATGFFIVTEVFNTAIEIDIDLTSPGYHPFARDTKDVSAAAVILSLVIAILVGCIIFLPKIF
;
A
#
# COMPACT_ATOMS: atom_id res chain seq x y z
N MET A 1 -27.90 -11.16 -9.17
CA MET A 1 -28.47 -10.68 -7.89
C MET A 1 -28.17 -11.75 -6.85
N ASP A 2 -27.41 -11.41 -5.84
CA ASP A 2 -26.94 -12.39 -4.87
C ASP A 2 -28.09 -12.97 -4.05
N THR A 3 -28.10 -14.28 -3.88
CA THR A 3 -29.11 -14.97 -3.08
C THR A 3 -29.00 -14.58 -1.60
N LYS A 4 -30.05 -14.80 -0.82
CA LYS A 4 -30.01 -14.59 0.64
C LYS A 4 -28.91 -15.44 1.31
N GLU A 5 -28.60 -16.61 0.74
CA GLU A 5 -27.57 -17.50 1.21
C GLU A 5 -26.16 -16.97 0.94
N GLU A 6 -25.92 -16.40 -0.25
CA GLU A 6 -24.66 -15.75 -0.58
C GLU A 6 -24.40 -14.53 0.30
N LYS A 7 -25.43 -13.70 0.55
CA LYS A 7 -25.34 -12.57 1.48
C LYS A 7 -25.07 -13.00 2.92
N LYS A 8 -25.62 -14.13 3.36
CA LYS A 8 -25.36 -14.71 4.67
C LYS A 8 -23.93 -15.28 4.76
N ALA A 9 -23.48 -16.00 3.74
CA ALA A 9 -22.13 -16.52 3.64
C ALA A 9 -21.08 -15.39 3.65
N TRP A 10 -21.41 -14.26 3.07
CA TRP A 10 -20.51 -13.07 3.05
C TRP A 10 -20.35 -12.45 4.45
N LYS A 11 -21.38 -12.50 5.31
CA LYS A 11 -21.34 -11.97 6.67
C LYS A 11 -20.73 -12.92 7.69
N GLU A 12 -20.81 -14.24 7.46
CA GLU A 12 -20.36 -15.28 8.38
C GLU A 12 -18.97 -15.85 7.97
N VAL A 13 -17.98 -14.97 7.74
CA VAL A 13 -16.63 -15.43 7.41
C VAL A 13 -15.94 -15.98 8.67
N ARG A 14 -15.71 -17.29 8.73
CA ARG A 14 -14.91 -17.95 9.78
C ARG A 14 -13.46 -17.43 9.75
N ILE A 15 -12.82 -17.37 10.92
CA ILE A 15 -11.46 -16.85 11.11
C ILE A 15 -10.46 -17.45 10.11
N GLY A 16 -10.52 -18.76 9.82
CA GLY A 16 -9.64 -19.39 8.83
C GLY A 16 -9.85 -18.90 7.39
N LYS A 17 -11.10 -18.55 7.01
CA LYS A 17 -11.38 -17.94 5.70
C LYS A 17 -10.92 -16.50 5.62
N ARG A 18 -10.82 -15.79 6.75
CA ARG A 18 -10.27 -14.42 6.77
C ARG A 18 -8.83 -14.40 6.31
N PHE A 19 -7.97 -15.26 6.82
CA PHE A 19 -6.58 -15.35 6.38
C PHE A 19 -6.43 -15.66 4.89
N LEU A 20 -7.29 -16.54 4.33
CA LEU A 20 -7.31 -16.80 2.88
C LEU A 20 -7.78 -15.58 2.09
N ASN A 21 -8.75 -14.84 2.59
CA ASN A 21 -9.24 -13.61 1.98
C ASN A 21 -8.20 -12.48 2.06
N ASP A 22 -7.44 -12.40 3.15
CA ASP A 22 -6.35 -11.43 3.32
C ASP A 22 -5.25 -11.69 2.28
N GLY A 23 -4.87 -12.96 2.08
CA GLY A 23 -3.93 -13.36 1.03
C GLY A 23 -4.44 -13.04 -0.38
N ARG A 24 -5.75 -13.24 -0.62
CA ARG A 24 -6.39 -12.82 -1.87
C ARG A 24 -6.35 -11.30 -2.05
N GLY A 25 -6.55 -10.54 -0.98
CA GLY A 25 -6.45 -9.08 -1.00
C GLY A 25 -5.09 -8.60 -1.47
N ILE A 26 -4.01 -9.19 -0.97
CA ILE A 26 -2.64 -8.93 -1.43
C ILE A 26 -2.48 -9.26 -2.91
N TYR A 27 -2.99 -10.41 -3.36
CA TYR A 27 -2.95 -10.80 -4.77
C TYR A 27 -3.70 -9.82 -5.67
N VAL A 28 -4.91 -9.39 -5.27
CA VAL A 28 -5.72 -8.40 -6.02
C VAL A 28 -4.98 -7.07 -6.09
N PHE A 29 -4.37 -6.61 -5.00
CA PHE A 29 -3.54 -5.41 -4.98
C PHE A 29 -2.43 -5.48 -6.02
N TYR A 30 -1.64 -6.56 -6.01
CA TYR A 30 -0.58 -6.76 -6.98
C TYR A 30 -1.07 -6.80 -8.42
N LYS A 31 -2.20 -7.45 -8.67
CA LYS A 31 -2.78 -7.56 -10.02
C LYS A 31 -3.35 -6.24 -10.53
N THR A 32 -3.90 -5.42 -9.64
CA THR A 32 -4.60 -4.17 -10.00
C THR A 32 -3.64 -2.99 -10.06
N SER A 33 -2.59 -3.00 -9.23
CA SER A 33 -1.60 -1.93 -9.21
C SER A 33 -0.78 -1.90 -10.50
N SER A 34 -0.82 -0.78 -11.21
CA SER A 34 0.01 -0.54 -12.40
C SER A 34 1.52 -0.46 -12.09
N HIS A 35 1.88 -0.30 -10.82
CA HIS A 35 3.25 -0.16 -10.34
C HIS A 35 3.81 -1.41 -9.66
N PHE A 36 3.24 -2.55 -9.95
CA PHE A 36 3.52 -3.86 -9.38
C PHE A 36 5.01 -4.20 -9.21
N PHE A 37 5.86 -3.86 -10.19
CA PHE A 37 7.31 -4.13 -10.11
C PHE A 37 8.10 -3.10 -9.30
N ILE A 38 7.58 -1.89 -9.12
CA ILE A 38 8.28 -0.80 -8.46
C ILE A 38 8.45 -1.07 -6.95
N PHE A 39 7.43 -1.65 -6.31
CA PHE A 39 7.48 -1.92 -4.87
C PHE A 39 8.55 -2.93 -4.46
N PRO A 40 8.61 -4.15 -5.05
CA PRO A 40 9.66 -5.10 -4.73
C PRO A 40 11.05 -4.58 -5.06
N LEU A 41 11.19 -3.88 -6.17
CA LEU A 41 12.47 -3.29 -6.58
C LEU A 41 12.93 -2.19 -5.62
N GLY A 42 12.02 -1.33 -5.19
CA GLY A 42 12.30 -0.28 -4.21
C GLY A 42 12.68 -0.85 -2.85
N ILE A 43 11.96 -1.86 -2.36
CA ILE A 43 12.28 -2.56 -1.11
C ILE A 43 13.67 -3.21 -1.19
N LEU A 44 13.96 -3.88 -2.29
CA LEU A 44 15.25 -4.53 -2.51
C LEU A 44 16.40 -3.50 -2.53
N ALA A 45 16.22 -2.38 -3.24
CA ALA A 45 17.22 -1.31 -3.29
C ALA A 45 17.50 -0.73 -1.91
N VAL A 46 16.47 -0.44 -1.13
CA VAL A 46 16.58 0.08 0.24
C VAL A 46 17.27 -0.94 1.16
N ALA A 47 16.93 -2.23 1.03
CA ALA A 47 17.58 -3.30 1.81
C ALA A 47 19.08 -3.42 1.49
N ILE A 48 19.43 -3.38 0.21
CA ILE A 48 20.84 -3.42 -0.23
C ILE A 48 21.61 -2.22 0.33
N LEU A 49 21.06 -1.01 0.23
CA LEU A 49 21.68 0.19 0.78
C LEU A 49 21.86 0.09 2.31
N GLY A 50 20.85 -0.39 3.02
CA GLY A 50 20.91 -0.57 4.47
C GLY A 50 22.01 -1.54 4.91
N ILE A 51 22.16 -2.64 4.18
CA ILE A 51 23.22 -3.63 4.41
C ILE A 51 24.60 -3.02 4.07
N TYR A 52 24.70 -2.36 2.91
CA TYR A 52 25.96 -1.76 2.46
C TYR A 52 26.48 -0.69 3.43
N PHE A 53 25.63 0.20 3.91
CA PHE A 53 25.96 1.24 4.86
C PHE A 53 25.96 0.78 6.33
N LYS A 54 25.66 -0.49 6.60
CA LYS A 54 25.60 -1.09 7.95
C LYS A 54 24.80 -0.24 8.93
N ILE A 55 23.59 0.12 8.53
CA ILE A 55 22.70 0.95 9.35
C ILE A 55 22.34 0.26 10.66
N SER A 56 22.09 1.06 11.71
CA SER A 56 21.74 0.57 13.04
C SER A 56 20.34 -0.07 13.09
N ALA A 57 20.08 -0.83 14.15
CA ALA A 57 18.76 -1.42 14.38
C ALA A 57 17.64 -0.36 14.46
N THR A 58 17.92 0.80 15.05
CA THR A 58 16.97 1.92 15.12
C THR A 58 16.70 2.51 13.72
N GLU A 59 17.74 2.69 12.91
CA GLU A 59 17.61 3.15 11.52
C GLU A 59 16.82 2.13 10.68
N TRP A 60 17.07 0.83 10.85
CA TRP A 60 16.27 -0.23 10.22
C TRP A 60 14.80 -0.16 10.61
N THR A 61 14.50 0.05 11.89
CA THR A 61 13.12 0.18 12.37
C THR A 61 12.43 1.37 11.72
N ALA A 62 13.07 2.54 11.69
CA ALA A 62 12.52 3.73 11.03
C ALA A 62 12.26 3.50 9.54
N LEU A 63 13.19 2.86 8.86
CA LEU A 63 13.11 2.57 7.43
C LEU A 63 11.98 1.59 7.10
N VAL A 64 11.85 0.52 7.88
CA VAL A 64 10.77 -0.47 7.74
C VAL A 64 9.40 0.16 7.99
N LEU A 65 9.28 0.98 9.03
CA LEU A 65 8.02 1.67 9.33
C LEU A 65 7.63 2.66 8.23
N ALA A 66 8.56 3.47 7.74
CA ALA A 66 8.29 4.44 6.69
C ALA A 66 7.91 3.75 5.36
N THR A 67 8.65 2.72 4.97
CA THR A 67 8.39 1.92 3.76
C THR A 67 7.07 1.17 3.88
N GLY A 68 6.81 0.55 5.03
CA GLY A 68 5.57 -0.16 5.31
C GLY A 68 4.36 0.77 5.28
N PHE A 69 4.48 1.96 5.87
CA PHE A 69 3.43 2.98 5.83
C PHE A 69 3.09 3.39 4.38
N PHE A 70 4.10 3.60 3.55
CA PHE A 70 3.90 3.88 2.12
C PHE A 70 3.15 2.75 1.41
N ILE A 71 3.56 1.49 1.61
CA ILE A 71 2.90 0.33 0.99
C ILE A 71 1.45 0.20 1.45
N VAL A 72 1.17 0.36 2.74
CA VAL A 72 -0.19 0.29 3.29
C VAL A 72 -1.06 1.39 2.70
N THR A 73 -0.53 2.60 2.55
CA THR A 73 -1.26 3.73 1.93
C THR A 73 -1.61 3.42 0.48
N GLU A 74 -0.71 2.80 -0.28
CA GLU A 74 -0.98 2.35 -1.66
C GLU A 74 -2.06 1.27 -1.72
N VAL A 75 -2.06 0.33 -0.79
CA VAL A 75 -3.12 -0.69 -0.70
C VAL A 75 -4.48 -0.05 -0.48
N PHE A 76 -4.57 0.92 0.44
CA PHE A 76 -5.81 1.67 0.68
C PHE A 76 -6.23 2.51 -0.53
N ASN A 77 -5.28 3.18 -1.20
CA ASN A 77 -5.57 3.91 -2.43
C ASN A 77 -6.17 2.99 -3.50
N THR A 78 -5.59 1.82 -3.71
CA THR A 78 -6.09 0.83 -4.66
C THR A 78 -7.51 0.36 -4.29
N ALA A 79 -7.79 0.11 -3.00
CA ALA A 79 -9.12 -0.29 -2.54
C ALA A 79 -10.16 0.83 -2.79
N ILE A 80 -9.80 2.08 -2.55
CA ILE A 80 -10.67 3.24 -2.82
C ILE A 80 -10.93 3.39 -4.33
N GLU A 81 -9.92 3.20 -5.17
CA GLU A 81 -10.08 3.24 -6.63
C GLU A 81 -11.05 2.17 -7.12
N ILE A 82 -10.93 0.93 -6.63
CA ILE A 82 -11.84 -0.18 -6.96
C ILE A 82 -13.27 0.17 -6.54
N ASP A 83 -13.47 0.70 -5.34
CA ASP A 83 -14.80 1.07 -4.83
C ASP A 83 -15.43 2.20 -5.66
N ILE A 84 -14.67 3.23 -5.98
CA ILE A 84 -15.15 4.35 -6.80
C ILE A 84 -15.46 3.90 -8.22
N ASP A 85 -14.65 3.04 -8.83
CA ASP A 85 -14.90 2.53 -10.17
C ASP A 85 -16.16 1.65 -10.23
N LEU A 86 -16.49 0.96 -9.14
CA LEU A 86 -17.70 0.19 -9.01
C LEU A 86 -18.95 1.05 -8.79
N THR A 87 -18.85 2.05 -7.90
CA THR A 87 -20.01 2.85 -7.43
C THR A 87 -20.29 4.06 -8.31
N SER A 88 -19.28 4.56 -9.00
CA SER A 88 -19.36 5.74 -9.85
C SER A 88 -18.57 5.54 -11.16
N PRO A 89 -19.03 4.65 -12.07
CA PRO A 89 -18.32 4.35 -13.31
C PRO A 89 -18.29 5.52 -14.31
N GLY A 90 -19.23 6.48 -14.17
CA GLY A 90 -19.24 7.73 -14.93
C GLY A 90 -18.55 8.86 -14.17
N TYR A 91 -18.27 9.98 -14.87
CA TYR A 91 -17.70 11.15 -14.23
C TYR A 91 -18.64 11.72 -13.15
N HIS A 92 -18.11 11.91 -11.95
CA HIS A 92 -18.77 12.63 -10.88
C HIS A 92 -17.73 13.44 -10.08
N PRO A 93 -17.97 14.71 -9.77
CA PRO A 93 -16.98 15.57 -9.09
C PRO A 93 -16.48 14.98 -7.78
N PHE A 94 -17.36 14.47 -6.92
CA PHE A 94 -16.96 13.86 -5.65
C PHE A 94 -16.19 12.54 -5.83
N ALA A 95 -16.50 11.77 -6.86
CA ALA A 95 -15.73 10.56 -7.17
C ALA A 95 -14.29 10.89 -7.57
N ARG A 96 -14.11 11.93 -8.38
CA ARG A 96 -12.79 12.47 -8.71
C ARG A 96 -12.08 12.96 -7.47
N ASP A 97 -12.72 13.78 -6.65
CA ASP A 97 -12.10 14.33 -5.44
C ASP A 97 -11.71 13.23 -4.46
N THR A 98 -12.50 12.16 -4.33
CA THR A 98 -12.17 10.99 -3.51
C THR A 98 -10.90 10.29 -4.01
N LYS A 99 -10.77 10.06 -5.32
CA LYS A 99 -9.57 9.50 -5.93
C LYS A 99 -8.35 10.40 -5.72
N ASP A 100 -8.50 11.70 -5.92
CA ASP A 100 -7.41 12.67 -5.75
C ASP A 100 -6.92 12.73 -4.30
N VAL A 101 -7.83 12.71 -3.32
CA VAL A 101 -7.48 12.68 -1.90
C VAL A 101 -6.75 11.38 -1.53
N SER A 102 -7.21 10.24 -2.03
CA SER A 102 -6.54 8.97 -1.76
C SER A 102 -5.14 8.90 -2.39
N ALA A 103 -4.97 9.44 -3.60
CA ALA A 103 -3.67 9.58 -4.25
C ALA A 103 -2.75 10.56 -3.51
N ALA A 104 -3.29 11.66 -2.98
CA ALA A 104 -2.52 12.60 -2.16
C ALA A 104 -1.95 11.94 -0.89
N ALA A 105 -2.69 11.04 -0.26
CA ALA A 105 -2.20 10.27 0.88
C ALA A 105 -0.98 9.41 0.52
N VAL A 106 -0.97 8.82 -0.67
CA VAL A 106 0.20 8.08 -1.20
C VAL A 106 1.40 9.00 -1.37
N ILE A 107 1.21 10.16 -1.97
CA ILE A 107 2.29 11.14 -2.16
C ILE A 107 2.87 11.58 -0.81
N LEU A 108 2.03 11.88 0.18
CA LEU A 108 2.48 12.25 1.52
C LEU A 108 3.30 11.14 2.19
N SER A 109 2.85 9.90 2.10
CA SER A 109 3.58 8.75 2.66
C SER A 109 4.91 8.50 1.95
N LEU A 110 4.96 8.72 0.63
CA LEU A 110 6.19 8.65 -0.15
C LEU A 110 7.20 9.73 0.27
N VAL A 111 6.73 10.96 0.47
CA VAL A 111 7.59 12.06 0.97
C VAL A 111 8.17 11.71 2.34
N ILE A 112 7.37 11.14 3.24
CA ILE A 112 7.86 10.67 4.55
C ILE A 112 8.94 9.60 4.38
N ALA A 113 8.73 8.61 3.51
CA ALA A 113 9.70 7.56 3.25
C ALA A 113 11.02 8.12 2.68
N ILE A 114 10.94 9.06 1.75
CA ILE A 114 12.11 9.75 1.19
C ILE A 114 12.85 10.54 2.27
N LEU A 115 12.15 11.29 3.12
CA LEU A 115 12.76 12.05 4.20
C LEU A 115 13.50 11.14 5.19
N VAL A 116 12.89 10.02 5.59
CA VAL A 116 13.54 9.02 6.45
C VAL A 116 14.77 8.46 5.77
N GLY A 117 14.68 8.10 4.49
CA GLY A 117 15.82 7.64 3.71
C GLY A 117 16.95 8.67 3.65
N CYS A 118 16.63 9.94 3.41
CA CYS A 118 17.62 11.03 3.40
C CYS A 118 18.29 11.19 4.76
N ILE A 119 17.53 11.19 5.85
CA ILE A 119 18.07 11.31 7.22
C ILE A 119 19.06 10.16 7.53
N ILE A 120 18.76 8.95 7.07
CA ILE A 120 19.60 7.77 7.33
C ILE A 120 20.83 7.74 6.42
N PHE A 121 20.65 7.95 5.12
CA PHE A 121 21.71 7.68 4.13
C PHE A 121 22.59 8.89 3.82
N LEU A 122 22.07 10.12 3.78
CA LEU A 122 22.89 11.29 3.44
C LEU A 122 24.10 11.50 4.36
N PRO A 123 23.99 11.34 5.70
CA PRO A 123 25.16 11.46 6.59
C PRO A 123 26.21 10.37 6.38
N LYS A 124 25.86 9.27 5.71
CA LYS A 124 26.76 8.15 5.43
C LYS A 124 27.44 8.26 4.06
N ILE A 125 26.85 9.06 3.18
CA ILE A 125 27.39 9.31 1.82
C ILE A 125 28.33 10.51 1.83
N PHE A 126 28.01 11.52 2.62
CA PHE A 126 28.76 12.77 2.76
C PHE A 126 29.35 12.88 4.17
#